data_8665c1bcaafbb6e04207ee2b2fb507ee
#
_entry.id   8665c1bcaafbb6e04207ee2b2fb507ee
#
_cell.length_a   1.000
_cell.length_b   1.000
_cell.length_c   1.000
_cell.angle_alpha   90.00
_cell.angle_beta   90.00
_cell.angle_gamma   90.00
#
_symmetry.space_group_name_H-M   'P 1'
#
loop_
_entity.id
_entity.type
_entity.pdbx_description
1 polymer ?
#
loop_
_entity_poly.entity_id
_entity_poly.type
_entity_poly.pdbx_seq_one_letter_code
_entity_poly.pdbx_strand_id
1 'polypeptide(L)'
;MAIGKIDTVGSFFVGQGDIIVFDKPADYAAASLSTLANPQSLGDIHLDSTNFTGDDPTLTPLKNEQGISYYTTVENGTFGFEFFVPSTSDDMLTALMNAEVVSDTFTVGGAFAVGSTITGAMHRSTIVENPIMIVNETKNRALVVPKAKIVSSLAMQDKVAGIMVRVNAENIDTTDLKTVMFVDGAIAYA
;
A
#
# COMPACT_ATOMS: atom_id res chain seq x y z
N MET A 1 -3.65 42.93 0.36
CA MET A 1 -4.13 41.54 0.15
C MET A 1 -3.73 40.76 1.38
N ALA A 2 -4.67 40.29 2.21
CA ALA A 2 -4.35 39.50 3.39
C ALA A 2 -4.00 38.06 2.91
N ILE A 3 -2.83 37.58 3.28
CA ILE A 3 -2.46 36.18 3.05
C ILE A 3 -3.30 35.36 4.02
N GLY A 4 -4.24 34.59 3.51
CA GLY A 4 -5.02 33.67 4.35
C GLY A 4 -4.07 32.68 5.02
N LYS A 5 -4.21 32.52 6.34
CA LYS A 5 -3.50 31.48 7.07
C LYS A 5 -4.09 30.12 6.67
N ILE A 6 -3.24 29.21 6.21
CA ILE A 6 -3.65 27.82 5.99
C ILE A 6 -3.92 27.24 7.38
N ASP A 7 -5.16 26.80 7.61
CA ASP A 7 -5.51 26.08 8.83
C ASP A 7 -4.96 24.65 8.74
N THR A 8 -3.94 24.37 9.54
CA THR A 8 -3.27 23.07 9.55
C THR A 8 -3.77 22.16 10.67
N VAL A 9 -4.59 22.66 11.60
CA VAL A 9 -4.96 21.92 12.81
C VAL A 9 -5.84 20.71 12.54
N GLY A 10 -6.61 20.70 11.46
CA GLY A 10 -7.46 19.56 11.04
C GLY A 10 -6.80 18.62 10.03
N SER A 11 -5.58 18.92 9.60
CA SER A 11 -4.96 18.27 8.42
C SER A 11 -3.84 17.29 8.75
N PHE A 12 -3.59 17.00 10.02
CA PHE A 12 -2.54 16.05 10.39
C PHE A 12 -2.99 14.61 10.20
N PHE A 13 -2.15 13.83 9.52
CA PHE A 13 -2.25 12.38 9.50
C PHE A 13 -1.46 11.86 10.72
N VAL A 14 -2.16 11.62 11.83
CA VAL A 14 -1.56 11.20 13.09
C VAL A 14 -1.85 9.73 13.34
N GLY A 15 -0.80 8.98 13.54
CA GLY A 15 -0.89 7.55 13.81
C GLY A 15 -1.40 6.75 12.61
N GLN A 16 -1.19 5.47 12.66
CA GLN A 16 -1.74 4.51 11.70
C GLN A 16 -2.78 3.67 12.42
N GLY A 17 -4.02 3.66 11.93
CA GLY A 17 -5.07 2.79 12.44
C GLY A 17 -5.11 1.47 11.66
N ASP A 18 -5.49 1.53 10.39
CA ASP A 18 -5.68 0.35 9.56
C ASP A 18 -5.09 0.53 8.16
N ILE A 19 -4.68 -0.59 7.55
CA ILE A 19 -4.41 -0.65 6.11
C ILE A 19 -5.46 -1.52 5.45
N ILE A 20 -6.05 -0.99 4.38
CA ILE A 20 -7.14 -1.61 3.65
C ILE A 20 -6.73 -1.79 2.20
N VAL A 21 -6.90 -2.98 1.68
CA VAL A 21 -6.69 -3.33 0.28
C VAL A 21 -8.05 -3.53 -0.37
N PHE A 22 -8.21 -3.04 -1.59
CA PHE A 22 -9.42 -3.20 -2.40
C PHE A 22 -9.15 -4.12 -3.58
N ASP A 23 -10.21 -4.63 -4.18
CA ASP A 23 -10.09 -5.34 -5.45
C ASP A 23 -9.61 -4.41 -6.55
N LYS A 24 -8.84 -4.97 -7.47
CA LYS A 24 -8.38 -4.25 -8.66
C LYS A 24 -9.58 -3.85 -9.52
N PRO A 25 -9.76 -2.55 -9.85
CA PRO A 25 -10.78 -2.12 -10.79
C PRO A 25 -10.57 -2.75 -12.17
N ALA A 26 -11.65 -3.11 -12.86
CA ALA A 26 -11.57 -3.62 -14.22
C ALA A 26 -11.02 -2.56 -15.21
N ASP A 27 -11.33 -1.29 -14.95
CA ASP A 27 -10.84 -0.15 -15.71
C ASP A 27 -10.59 1.04 -14.78
N TYR A 28 -9.33 1.44 -14.65
CA TYR A 28 -8.95 2.61 -13.86
C TYR A 28 -9.42 3.94 -14.44
N ALA A 29 -9.67 4.01 -15.75
CA ALA A 29 -10.15 5.24 -16.38
C ALA A 29 -11.61 5.57 -15.99
N ALA A 30 -12.39 4.55 -15.70
CA ALA A 30 -13.78 4.66 -15.26
C ALA A 30 -13.96 4.55 -13.74
N ALA A 31 -12.90 4.22 -13.00
CA ALA A 31 -12.96 4.05 -11.57
C ALA A 31 -12.94 5.39 -10.81
N SER A 32 -13.57 5.41 -9.66
CA SER A 32 -13.51 6.49 -8.67
C SER A 32 -13.32 5.91 -7.28
N LEU A 33 -12.99 6.70 -6.28
CA LEU A 33 -12.86 6.21 -4.90
C LEU A 33 -14.14 5.54 -4.40
N SER A 34 -15.32 6.03 -4.82
CA SER A 34 -16.62 5.48 -4.42
C SER A 34 -16.96 4.14 -5.09
N THR A 35 -16.23 3.76 -6.14
CA THR A 35 -16.44 2.49 -6.87
C THR A 35 -15.41 1.42 -6.50
N LEU A 36 -14.46 1.72 -5.59
CA LEU A 36 -13.56 0.71 -5.07
C LEU A 36 -14.35 -0.34 -4.29
N ALA A 37 -14.16 -1.60 -4.66
CA ALA A 37 -14.96 -2.72 -4.16
C ALA A 37 -14.18 -3.59 -3.16
N ASN A 38 -14.93 -4.32 -2.34
CA ASN A 38 -14.43 -5.35 -1.45
C ASN A 38 -13.25 -4.88 -0.56
N PRO A 39 -13.46 -3.87 0.31
CA PRO A 39 -12.42 -3.46 1.25
C PRO A 39 -12.05 -4.61 2.18
N GLN A 40 -10.77 -4.92 2.24
CA GLN A 40 -10.22 -5.95 3.14
C GLN A 40 -9.20 -5.27 4.06
N SER A 41 -9.49 -5.25 5.37
CA SER A 41 -8.52 -4.81 6.36
C SER A 41 -7.41 -5.85 6.52
N LEU A 42 -6.17 -5.41 6.52
CA LEU A 42 -5.02 -6.27 6.79
C LEU A 42 -4.84 -6.56 8.30
N GLY A 43 -5.77 -6.09 9.12
CA GLY A 43 -5.72 -6.30 10.57
C GLY A 43 -4.59 -5.53 11.24
N ASP A 44 -4.10 -6.09 12.33
CA ASP A 44 -3.05 -5.45 13.12
C ASP A 44 -1.73 -5.38 12.34
N ILE A 45 -1.26 -4.16 12.14
CA ILE A 45 0.05 -3.87 11.57
C ILE A 45 1.04 -3.71 12.73
N HIS A 46 2.24 -4.21 12.57
CA HIS A 46 3.27 -4.06 13.59
C HIS A 46 3.56 -2.59 13.86
N LEU A 47 3.57 -2.20 15.13
CA LEU A 47 3.83 -0.84 15.58
C LEU A 47 5.14 -0.31 14.97
N ASP A 48 5.12 0.94 14.52
CA ASP A 48 6.28 1.64 13.93
C ASP A 48 6.89 0.97 12.69
N SER A 49 6.18 0.00 12.07
CA SER A 49 6.69 -0.67 10.86
C SER A 49 6.39 0.08 9.57
N THR A 50 5.46 1.04 9.59
CA THR A 50 5.09 1.78 8.39
C THR A 50 6.08 2.91 8.14
N ASN A 51 6.69 2.86 6.98
CA ASN A 51 7.66 3.85 6.53
C ASN A 51 7.34 4.30 5.10
N PHE A 52 7.36 5.62 4.86
CA PHE A 52 7.23 6.15 3.52
C PHE A 52 8.55 6.01 2.76
N THR A 53 8.45 5.51 1.56
CA THR A 53 9.56 5.30 0.64
C THR A 53 9.28 6.04 -0.65
N GLY A 54 10.32 6.34 -1.39
CA GLY A 54 10.21 7.01 -2.69
C GLY A 54 11.32 8.02 -2.87
N ASP A 55 11.42 8.51 -4.09
CA ASP A 55 12.43 9.49 -4.48
C ASP A 55 11.77 10.85 -4.68
N ASP A 56 12.43 11.90 -4.24
CA ASP A 56 11.99 13.27 -4.48
C ASP A 56 12.08 13.63 -5.98
N PRO A 57 11.22 14.52 -6.47
CA PRO A 57 11.35 15.05 -7.81
C PRO A 57 12.71 15.71 -8.03
N THR A 58 13.36 15.37 -9.13
CA THR A 58 14.68 15.93 -9.47
C THR A 58 14.56 17.02 -10.52
N LEU A 59 15.20 18.16 -10.24
CA LEU A 59 15.28 19.28 -11.15
C LEU A 59 16.65 19.33 -11.83
N THR A 60 16.69 19.12 -13.13
CA THR A 60 17.93 19.16 -13.90
C THR A 60 17.93 20.39 -14.81
N PRO A 61 18.72 21.45 -14.47
CA PRO A 61 18.81 22.60 -15.31
C PRO A 61 19.72 22.32 -16.51
N LEU A 62 19.23 22.60 -17.72
CA LEU A 62 20.03 22.64 -18.92
C LEU A 62 20.67 24.00 -19.03
N LYS A 63 22.00 24.03 -19.16
CA LYS A 63 22.82 25.26 -19.20
C LYS A 63 23.44 25.42 -20.57
N ASN A 64 23.61 26.68 -21.00
CA ASN A 64 24.39 27.02 -22.19
C ASN A 64 25.90 26.95 -21.89
N GLU A 65 26.72 27.18 -22.89
CA GLU A 65 28.20 27.21 -22.78
C GLU A 65 28.71 28.24 -21.76
N GLN A 66 27.92 29.23 -21.43
CA GLN A 66 28.26 30.29 -20.46
C GLN A 66 27.79 29.91 -19.04
N GLY A 67 27.19 28.71 -18.85
CA GLY A 67 26.68 28.23 -17.57
C GLY A 67 25.33 28.81 -17.17
N ILE A 68 24.66 29.54 -18.06
CA ILE A 68 23.34 30.14 -17.81
C ILE A 68 22.26 29.07 -18.06
N SER A 69 21.41 28.85 -17.07
CA SER A 69 20.26 27.93 -17.16
C SER A 69 19.20 28.56 -18.07
N TYR A 70 18.82 27.87 -19.13
CA TYR A 70 17.75 28.30 -20.05
C TYR A 70 16.52 27.40 -20.04
N TYR A 71 16.66 26.21 -19.49
CA TYR A 71 15.56 25.25 -19.35
C TYR A 71 15.81 24.33 -18.16
N THR A 72 14.76 23.90 -17.49
CA THR A 72 14.87 22.95 -16.41
C THR A 72 13.93 21.78 -16.69
N THR A 73 14.47 20.58 -16.75
CA THR A 73 13.70 19.36 -16.80
C THR A 73 13.32 18.94 -15.39
N VAL A 74 12.10 18.43 -15.23
CA VAL A 74 11.60 17.87 -13.98
C VAL A 74 11.43 16.39 -14.20
N GLU A 75 12.14 15.59 -13.42
CA GLU A 75 11.86 14.16 -13.29
C GLU A 75 10.95 13.97 -12.08
N ASN A 76 9.80 13.35 -12.30
CA ASN A 76 8.85 13.09 -11.21
C ASN A 76 9.46 12.10 -10.23
N GLY A 77 9.30 12.41 -8.95
CA GLY A 77 9.63 11.47 -7.89
C GLY A 77 8.68 10.26 -7.87
N THR A 78 9.04 9.27 -7.10
CA THR A 78 8.21 8.11 -6.83
C THR A 78 7.59 8.23 -5.44
N PHE A 79 6.45 7.62 -5.24
CA PHE A 79 5.81 7.52 -3.94
C PHE A 79 5.58 6.05 -3.59
N GLY A 80 5.94 5.68 -2.40
CA GLY A 80 5.72 4.34 -1.89
C GLY A 80 5.70 4.32 -0.37
N PHE A 81 5.41 3.16 0.18
CA PHE A 81 5.54 2.89 1.60
C PHE A 81 5.74 1.40 1.83
N GLU A 82 6.28 1.09 3.00
CA GLU A 82 6.45 -0.30 3.44
C GLU A 82 5.88 -0.46 4.85
N PHE A 83 5.43 -1.68 5.15
CA PHE A 83 4.92 -2.04 6.46
C PHE A 83 5.05 -3.55 6.68
N PHE A 84 4.95 -3.97 7.94
CA PHE A 84 5.02 -5.37 8.33
C PHE A 84 3.70 -5.83 8.94
N VAL A 85 3.15 -6.91 8.40
CA VAL A 85 1.95 -7.58 8.89
C VAL A 85 2.39 -8.81 9.70
N PRO A 86 2.18 -8.83 11.03
CA PRO A 86 2.58 -9.94 11.88
C PRO A 86 1.59 -11.11 11.80
N SER A 87 1.22 -11.48 10.60
CA SER A 87 0.28 -12.57 10.32
C SER A 87 0.74 -13.38 9.12
N THR A 88 0.54 -14.68 9.21
CA THR A 88 0.78 -15.63 8.11
C THR A 88 -0.48 -16.48 7.88
N SER A 89 -1.67 -15.92 8.17
CA SER A 89 -2.94 -16.60 7.89
C SER A 89 -3.10 -16.84 6.38
N ASP A 90 -3.88 -17.86 6.03
CA ASP A 90 -4.13 -18.24 4.63
C ASP A 90 -4.71 -17.07 3.81
N ASP A 91 -5.60 -16.29 4.42
CA ASP A 91 -6.22 -15.13 3.77
C ASP A 91 -5.18 -14.04 3.48
N MET A 92 -4.29 -13.75 4.44
CA MET A 92 -3.22 -12.77 4.25
C MET A 92 -2.19 -13.22 3.22
N LEU A 93 -1.80 -14.49 3.24
CA LEU A 93 -0.89 -15.05 2.24
C LEU A 93 -1.53 -15.01 0.85
N THR A 94 -2.81 -15.28 0.74
CA THR A 94 -3.54 -15.21 -0.53
C THR A 94 -3.66 -13.78 -1.03
N ALA A 95 -4.06 -12.84 -0.17
CA ALA A 95 -4.27 -11.44 -0.57
C ALA A 95 -2.96 -10.72 -0.93
N LEU A 96 -1.87 -10.98 -0.19
CA LEU A 96 -0.62 -10.23 -0.32
C LEU A 96 0.44 -10.95 -1.14
N MET A 97 0.43 -12.28 -1.19
CA MET A 97 1.45 -13.09 -1.85
C MET A 97 0.89 -13.95 -2.98
N ASN A 98 -0.41 -13.82 -3.28
CA ASN A 98 -1.09 -14.70 -4.22
C ASN A 98 -0.82 -16.19 -3.92
N ALA A 99 -0.87 -16.54 -2.64
CA ALA A 99 -0.66 -17.89 -2.19
C ALA A 99 -1.87 -18.77 -2.52
N GLU A 100 -1.63 -20.04 -2.70
CA GLU A 100 -2.69 -21.02 -2.91
C GLU A 100 -2.72 -21.99 -1.72
N VAL A 101 -3.92 -22.29 -1.24
CA VAL A 101 -4.10 -23.37 -0.28
C VAL A 101 -3.88 -24.68 -1.03
N VAL A 102 -2.86 -25.43 -0.60
CA VAL A 102 -2.62 -26.77 -1.13
C VAL A 102 -3.69 -27.69 -0.55
N SER A 103 -4.52 -28.26 -1.41
CA SER A 103 -5.64 -29.10 -1.01
C SER A 103 -5.24 -30.45 -0.39
N ASP A 104 -3.96 -30.64 -0.14
CA ASP A 104 -3.44 -31.85 0.48
C ASP A 104 -3.48 -31.75 2.01
N THR A 105 -3.90 -32.83 2.64
CA THR A 105 -3.92 -32.95 4.09
C THR A 105 -3.09 -34.15 4.53
N PHE A 106 -2.44 -34.03 5.67
CA PHE A 106 -1.69 -35.13 6.23
C PHE A 106 -2.65 -36.26 6.66
N THR A 107 -2.58 -37.40 5.97
CA THR A 107 -3.40 -38.59 6.27
C THR A 107 -2.66 -39.58 7.14
N VAL A 108 -1.34 -39.49 7.23
CA VAL A 108 -0.48 -40.36 8.02
C VAL A 108 0.27 -39.52 9.05
N GLY A 109 0.23 -39.91 10.29
CA GLY A 109 0.98 -39.26 11.37
C GLY A 109 2.48 -39.27 11.10
N GLY A 110 3.14 -38.21 11.51
CA GLY A 110 4.57 -37.97 11.37
C GLY A 110 4.96 -36.76 12.20
N ALA A 111 5.72 -35.83 11.63
CA ALA A 111 6.03 -34.57 12.27
C ALA A 111 4.82 -33.65 12.46
N PHE A 112 3.75 -33.89 11.70
CA PHE A 112 2.52 -33.09 11.74
C PHE A 112 1.33 -33.96 12.16
N ALA A 113 0.33 -33.31 12.76
CA ALA A 113 -0.90 -34.01 13.13
C ALA A 113 -1.70 -34.39 11.88
N VAL A 114 -2.39 -35.54 11.96
CA VAL A 114 -3.33 -35.93 10.89
C VAL A 114 -4.43 -34.87 10.76
N GLY A 115 -4.73 -34.49 9.54
CA GLY A 115 -5.70 -33.46 9.24
C GLY A 115 -5.14 -32.03 9.19
N SER A 116 -3.82 -31.83 9.42
CA SER A 116 -3.17 -30.54 9.21
C SER A 116 -3.26 -30.13 7.73
N THR A 117 -3.60 -28.88 7.49
CA THR A 117 -3.64 -28.27 6.16
C THR A 117 -2.29 -27.68 5.79
N ILE A 118 -2.05 -27.58 4.49
CA ILE A 118 -0.82 -27.00 3.94
C ILE A 118 -1.20 -25.78 3.12
N THR A 119 -0.64 -24.64 3.47
CA THR A 119 -0.71 -23.44 2.62
C THR A 119 0.63 -23.20 1.99
N GLY A 120 0.65 -23.15 0.68
CA GLY A 120 1.84 -22.91 -0.12
C GLY A 120 1.83 -21.52 -0.74
N ALA A 121 2.86 -20.73 -0.46
CA ALA A 121 3.14 -19.52 -1.20
C ALA A 121 4.39 -19.74 -2.07
N MET A 122 4.30 -19.46 -3.36
CA MET A 122 5.50 -19.40 -4.16
C MET A 122 6.26 -18.13 -3.81
N HIS A 123 7.52 -18.27 -3.39
CA HIS A 123 8.43 -17.14 -3.23
C HIS A 123 8.83 -16.61 -4.60
N ARG A 124 7.86 -16.04 -5.30
CA ARG A 124 8.06 -15.25 -6.51
C ARG A 124 7.85 -13.79 -6.13
N SER A 125 8.54 -12.90 -6.79
CA SER A 125 8.16 -11.48 -6.81
C SER A 125 6.84 -11.34 -7.57
N THR A 126 5.75 -11.75 -6.94
CA THR A 126 4.41 -11.56 -7.48
C THR A 126 4.03 -10.12 -7.20
N ILE A 127 3.84 -9.35 -8.26
CA ILE A 127 3.33 -8.00 -8.15
C ILE A 127 1.82 -8.12 -8.15
N VAL A 128 1.20 -7.73 -7.05
CA VAL A 128 -0.25 -7.55 -6.95
C VAL A 128 -0.55 -6.09 -7.23
N GLU A 129 -1.47 -5.81 -8.12
CA GLU A 129 -1.88 -4.44 -8.48
C GLU A 129 -3.28 -4.18 -7.95
N ASN A 130 -3.37 -3.55 -6.80
CA ASN A 130 -4.62 -3.27 -6.10
C ASN A 130 -4.61 -1.86 -5.52
N PRO A 131 -5.77 -1.18 -5.42
CA PRO A 131 -5.88 0.03 -4.60
C PRO A 131 -5.59 -0.28 -3.14
N ILE A 132 -4.90 0.63 -2.47
CA ILE A 132 -4.58 0.51 -1.05
C ILE A 132 -4.86 1.82 -0.32
N MET A 133 -5.35 1.71 0.90
CA MET A 133 -5.69 2.84 1.75
C MET A 133 -5.05 2.66 3.13
N ILE A 134 -4.40 3.70 3.61
CA ILE A 134 -3.95 3.81 5.00
C ILE A 134 -4.92 4.73 5.72
N VAL A 135 -5.52 4.26 6.80
CA VAL A 135 -6.43 5.04 7.64
C VAL A 135 -5.69 5.47 8.89
N ASN A 136 -5.87 6.71 9.32
CA ASN A 136 -5.29 7.17 10.57
C ASN A 136 -6.00 6.56 11.79
N GLU A 137 -5.34 6.61 12.95
CA GLU A 137 -5.83 6.02 14.20
C GLU A 137 -7.23 6.51 14.59
N THR A 138 -7.53 7.77 14.33
CA THR A 138 -8.84 8.37 14.66
C THR A 138 -9.93 8.09 13.62
N LYS A 139 -9.60 7.39 12.54
CA LYS A 139 -10.51 7.06 11.42
C LYS A 139 -11.23 8.26 10.80
N ASN A 140 -10.58 9.42 10.82
CA ASN A 140 -11.12 10.65 10.25
C ASN A 140 -10.33 11.13 9.02
N ARG A 141 -9.25 10.45 8.67
CA ARG A 141 -8.46 10.75 7.49
C ARG A 141 -7.84 9.48 6.92
N ALA A 142 -7.79 9.41 5.59
CA ALA A 142 -7.14 8.32 4.89
C ALA A 142 -6.23 8.83 3.78
N LEU A 143 -5.13 8.10 3.58
CA LEU A 143 -4.28 8.22 2.41
C LEU A 143 -4.61 7.06 1.47
N VAL A 144 -4.97 7.36 0.24
CA VAL A 144 -5.36 6.36 -0.76
C VAL A 144 -4.36 6.38 -1.91
N VAL A 145 -3.87 5.23 -2.28
CA VAL A 145 -3.12 4.98 -3.51
C VAL A 145 -4.00 4.12 -4.42
N PRO A 146 -4.71 4.73 -5.37
CA PRO A 146 -5.71 4.03 -6.19
C PRO A 146 -5.11 2.98 -7.12
N LYS A 147 -3.86 3.17 -7.53
CA LYS A 147 -3.13 2.21 -8.35
C LYS A 147 -1.78 1.93 -7.72
N ALA A 148 -1.72 0.84 -6.98
CA ALA A 148 -0.52 0.45 -6.25
C ALA A 148 0.01 -0.89 -6.75
N LYS A 149 1.32 -0.97 -6.91
CA LYS A 149 2.03 -2.24 -7.06
C LYS A 149 2.50 -2.69 -5.70
N ILE A 150 1.98 -3.82 -5.27
CA ILE A 150 2.26 -4.43 -3.98
C ILE A 150 3.22 -5.59 -4.20
N VAL A 151 4.36 -5.56 -3.52
CA VAL A 151 5.35 -6.63 -3.51
C VAL A 151 5.52 -7.09 -2.08
N SER A 152 5.32 -8.37 -1.85
CA SER A 152 5.34 -8.93 -0.51
C SER A 152 6.35 -10.05 -0.37
N SER A 153 6.94 -10.18 0.80
CA SER A 153 7.88 -11.24 1.14
C SER A 153 7.70 -11.70 2.58
N LEU A 154 7.96 -12.96 2.83
CA LEU A 154 8.04 -13.45 4.21
C LEU A 154 9.23 -12.81 4.91
N ALA A 155 9.00 -12.31 6.10
CA ALA A 155 10.02 -11.65 6.91
C ALA A 155 9.84 -12.01 8.40
N MET A 156 10.83 -11.65 9.18
CA MET A 156 10.78 -11.76 10.63
C MET A 156 11.15 -10.41 11.23
N GLN A 157 10.27 -9.86 12.04
CA GLN A 157 10.51 -8.63 12.79
C GLN A 157 10.23 -8.89 14.27
N ASP A 158 11.15 -8.49 15.14
CA ASP A 158 11.08 -8.68 16.60
C ASP A 158 10.74 -10.12 17.02
N LYS A 159 11.28 -11.11 16.30
CA LYS A 159 11.06 -12.55 16.47
C LYS A 159 9.65 -13.02 16.09
N VAL A 160 8.86 -12.18 15.45
CA VAL A 160 7.54 -12.54 14.90
C VAL A 160 7.70 -12.77 13.40
N ALA A 161 7.23 -13.92 12.94
CA ALA A 161 7.13 -14.21 11.52
C ALA A 161 5.90 -13.51 10.93
N GLY A 162 6.05 -12.94 9.75
CA GLY A 162 4.97 -12.22 9.09
C GLY A 162 5.32 -11.89 7.65
N ILE A 163 4.63 -10.92 7.11
CA ILE A 163 4.75 -10.48 5.72
C ILE A 163 5.25 -9.04 5.71
N MET A 164 6.42 -8.82 5.09
CA MET A 164 6.88 -7.48 4.74
C MET A 164 6.22 -7.09 3.41
N VAL A 165 5.54 -5.98 3.41
CA VAL A 165 4.80 -5.46 2.26
C VAL A 165 5.45 -4.15 1.80
N ARG A 166 5.73 -4.06 0.52
CA ARG A 166 6.19 -2.84 -0.14
C ARG A 166 5.19 -2.41 -1.18
N VAL A 167 4.81 -1.17 -1.10
CA VAL A 167 3.82 -0.55 -1.98
C VAL A 167 4.48 0.55 -2.78
N ASN A 168 4.33 0.49 -4.09
CA ASN A 168 4.76 1.55 -5.00
C ASN A 168 3.53 2.09 -5.73
N ALA A 169 3.33 3.40 -5.63
CA ALA A 169 2.27 4.07 -6.36
C ALA A 169 2.62 4.14 -7.86
N GLU A 170 1.70 3.73 -8.70
CA GLU A 170 1.81 3.97 -10.13
C GLU A 170 1.11 5.28 -10.51
N ASN A 171 1.67 5.97 -11.48
CA ASN A 171 1.09 7.20 -11.97
C ASN A 171 -0.31 6.93 -12.53
N ILE A 172 -1.28 7.63 -11.99
CA ILE A 172 -2.63 7.72 -12.51
C ILE A 172 -3.08 9.18 -12.42
N ASP A 173 -3.65 9.68 -13.49
CA ASP A 173 -4.19 11.04 -13.59
C ASP A 173 -5.46 10.99 -14.45
N THR A 174 -6.57 10.67 -13.79
CA THR A 174 -7.91 10.71 -14.38
C THR A 174 -8.71 11.85 -13.76
N THR A 175 -9.95 12.02 -14.17
CA THR A 175 -10.85 13.01 -13.56
C THR A 175 -11.02 12.74 -12.06
N ASP A 176 -11.20 11.48 -11.67
CA ASP A 176 -11.59 11.08 -10.32
C ASP A 176 -10.48 10.45 -9.49
N LEU A 177 -9.37 10.03 -10.13
CA LEU A 177 -8.25 9.38 -9.45
C LEU A 177 -6.93 10.10 -9.75
N LYS A 178 -6.13 10.27 -8.70
CA LYS A 178 -4.76 10.77 -8.75
C LYS A 178 -3.82 9.76 -8.11
N THR A 179 -2.54 9.83 -8.42
CA THR A 179 -1.51 8.91 -7.93
C THR A 179 -1.57 8.70 -6.42
N VAL A 180 -1.78 9.79 -5.67
CA VAL A 180 -1.98 9.77 -4.21
C VAL A 180 -3.12 10.71 -3.87
N MET A 181 -4.03 10.27 -3.04
CA MET A 181 -5.21 11.03 -2.63
C MET A 181 -5.37 11.02 -1.12
N PHE A 182 -5.85 12.13 -0.59
CA PHE A 182 -6.25 12.22 0.81
C PHE A 182 -7.77 12.34 0.89
N VAL A 183 -8.35 11.60 1.81
CA VAL A 183 -9.77 11.65 2.12
C VAL A 183 -9.92 12.16 3.54
N ASP A 184 -10.65 13.25 3.71
CA ASP A 184 -10.98 13.84 5.01
C ASP A 184 -12.45 13.56 5.32
N GLY A 185 -12.72 13.09 6.54
CA GLY A 185 -14.06 12.76 7.02
C GLY A 185 -14.06 11.40 7.72
N ALA A 186 -15.20 11.03 8.29
CA ALA A 186 -15.34 9.73 8.93
C ALA A 186 -15.18 8.59 7.91
N ILE A 187 -14.20 7.73 8.16
CA ILE A 187 -13.92 6.57 7.33
C ILE A 187 -14.67 5.38 7.92
N ALA A 188 -15.65 4.87 7.19
CA ALA A 188 -16.41 3.68 7.55
C ALA A 188 -16.09 2.54 6.57
N TYR A 189 -15.66 1.43 7.12
CA TYR A 189 -15.49 0.16 6.41
C TYR A 189 -15.99 -0.96 7.32
N ALA A 190 -16.59 -1.93 6.71
CA ALA A 190 -17.16 -3.10 7.42
C ALA A 190 -16.09 -4.18 7.57
#